data_51cd9e2a535bbd48bc15d3ee0d2dbac7
#
_entry.id   51cd9e2a535bbd48bc15d3ee0d2dbac7
#
_cell.length_a   1.000
_cell.length_b   1.000
_cell.length_c   1.000
_cell.angle_alpha   90.00
_cell.angle_beta   90.00
_cell.angle_gamma   90.00
#
_symmetry.space_group_name_H-M   'P 1'
#
loop_
_entity.id
_entity.type
_entity.pdbx_description
1 polymer ?
#
loop_
_entity_poly.entity_id
_entity_poly.type
_entity_poly.pdbx_seq_one_letter_code
_entity_poly.pdbx_strand_id
1 'polypeptide(L)'
;TQFFGGRAKAVEKHTRVKARVVAHAIREIMEGADAVYVMGHHNEDFDCFGASMGVAKMARQLGKPVKIVLSDMNEGIGKFEDILKDNEEYRDIIVHADDLAGTTALNPVLVVVDTHIPHLVAAPALLERIPRVIVIDHHRRSEHFIKNPLLVYIEPASSSSSELVTELL
;
A
#
# COMPACT_ATOMS: atom_id res chain seq x y z
N THR A 1 -33.36 20.30 -0.27
CA THR A 1 -33.06 18.85 -0.16
C THR A 1 -32.52 18.27 -1.46
N GLN A 2 -33.07 18.59 -2.61
CA GLN A 2 -32.56 18.10 -3.91
C GLN A 2 -31.17 18.61 -4.27
N PHE A 3 -30.81 19.82 -3.83
CA PHE A 3 -29.51 20.45 -4.09
C PHE A 3 -28.35 19.71 -3.40
N PHE A 4 -28.53 19.29 -2.15
CA PHE A 4 -27.51 18.55 -1.41
C PHE A 4 -27.34 17.11 -1.92
N GLY A 5 -28.42 16.44 -2.30
CA GLY A 5 -28.36 15.10 -2.88
C GLY A 5 -27.64 15.05 -4.22
N GLY A 6 -27.77 16.08 -5.05
CA GLY A 6 -27.09 16.19 -6.33
C GLY A 6 -25.57 16.35 -6.17
N ARG A 7 -25.12 17.16 -5.20
CA ARG A 7 -23.68 17.33 -4.91
C ARG A 7 -23.06 16.07 -4.36
N ALA A 8 -23.71 15.37 -3.42
CA ALA A 8 -23.21 14.13 -2.86
C ALA A 8 -23.04 13.06 -3.94
N LYS A 9 -23.99 12.89 -4.84
CA LYS A 9 -23.90 11.96 -5.96
C LYS A 9 -22.80 12.33 -6.96
N ALA A 10 -22.59 13.62 -7.23
CA ALA A 10 -21.54 14.09 -8.13
C ALA A 10 -20.16 13.82 -7.53
N VAL A 11 -19.95 14.07 -6.23
CA VAL A 11 -18.69 13.79 -5.51
C VAL A 11 -18.43 12.28 -5.50
N GLU A 12 -19.41 11.45 -5.18
CA GLU A 12 -19.27 10.00 -5.19
C GLU A 12 -18.88 9.46 -6.56
N LYS A 13 -19.54 9.94 -7.63
CA LYS A 13 -19.20 9.57 -9.00
C LYS A 13 -17.78 9.98 -9.38
N HIS A 14 -17.35 11.19 -9.01
CA HIS A 14 -15.99 11.68 -9.26
C HIS A 14 -14.95 10.84 -8.55
N THR A 15 -15.19 10.48 -7.28
CA THR A 15 -14.31 9.63 -6.48
C THR A 15 -14.16 8.22 -7.11
N ARG A 16 -15.25 7.62 -7.57
CA ARG A 16 -15.23 6.32 -8.25
C ARG A 16 -14.46 6.35 -9.57
N VAL A 17 -14.63 7.40 -10.36
CA VAL A 17 -13.89 7.57 -11.62
C VAL A 17 -12.39 7.71 -11.33
N LYS A 18 -12.03 8.53 -10.34
CA LYS A 18 -10.63 8.69 -9.88
C LYS A 18 -10.03 7.36 -9.43
N ALA A 19 -10.75 6.59 -8.61
CA ALA A 19 -10.29 5.28 -8.13
C ALA A 19 -10.03 4.31 -9.29
N ARG A 20 -10.86 4.28 -10.32
CA ARG A 20 -10.67 3.44 -11.52
C ARG A 20 -9.43 3.84 -12.30
N VAL A 21 -9.21 5.13 -12.49
CA VAL A 21 -8.01 5.64 -13.19
C VAL A 21 -6.75 5.27 -12.42
N VAL A 22 -6.76 5.47 -11.10
CA VAL A 22 -5.64 5.12 -10.23
C VAL A 22 -5.39 3.61 -10.22
N ALA A 23 -6.43 2.80 -10.10
CA ALA A 23 -6.32 1.34 -10.14
C ALA A 23 -5.69 0.84 -11.43
N HIS A 24 -6.09 1.40 -12.57
CA HIS A 24 -5.51 1.07 -13.86
C HIS A 24 -4.03 1.43 -13.93
N ALA A 25 -3.66 2.63 -13.48
CA ALA A 25 -2.26 3.07 -13.45
C ALA A 25 -1.40 2.20 -12.53
N ILE A 26 -1.88 1.83 -11.35
CA ILE A 26 -1.18 0.93 -10.43
C ILE A 26 -0.95 -0.44 -11.08
N ARG A 27 -1.96 -1.00 -11.71
CA ARG A 27 -1.86 -2.28 -12.41
C ARG A 27 -0.81 -2.24 -13.52
N GLU A 28 -0.80 -1.19 -14.34
CA GLU A 28 0.21 -1.02 -15.38
C GLU A 28 1.63 -0.96 -14.81
N ILE A 29 1.82 -0.22 -13.71
CA ILE A 29 3.12 -0.13 -13.03
C ILE A 29 3.53 -1.51 -12.49
N MET A 30 2.62 -2.24 -11.84
CA MET A 30 2.90 -3.58 -11.32
C MET A 30 3.20 -4.59 -12.42
N GLU A 31 2.48 -4.55 -13.53
CA GLU A 31 2.71 -5.43 -14.68
C GLU A 31 4.11 -5.25 -15.27
N GLY A 32 4.64 -4.05 -15.26
CA GLY A 32 5.99 -3.72 -15.69
C GLY A 32 7.08 -4.04 -14.66
N ALA A 33 6.72 -4.47 -13.45
CA ALA A 33 7.66 -4.83 -12.40
C ALA A 33 7.91 -6.34 -12.35
N ASP A 34 9.05 -6.77 -11.83
CA ASP A 34 9.35 -8.19 -11.61
C ASP A 34 9.02 -8.65 -10.18
N ALA A 35 8.85 -7.72 -9.24
CA ALA A 35 8.40 -7.97 -7.88
C ALA A 35 7.74 -6.75 -7.28
N VAL A 36 6.88 -6.96 -6.29
CA VAL A 36 6.19 -5.91 -5.54
C VAL A 36 6.57 -6.00 -4.06
N TYR A 37 7.00 -4.90 -3.50
CA TYR A 37 7.19 -4.74 -2.05
C TYR A 37 6.15 -3.78 -1.53
N VAL A 38 5.56 -4.10 -0.38
CA VAL A 38 4.56 -3.26 0.28
C VAL A 38 5.04 -2.97 1.68
N MET A 39 5.01 -1.73 2.09
CA MET A 39 5.23 -1.34 3.47
C MET A 39 4.33 -0.18 3.86
N GLY A 40 4.00 -0.09 5.14
CA GLY A 40 3.33 1.07 5.72
C GLY A 40 4.25 1.83 6.65
N HIS A 41 3.67 2.46 7.67
CA HIS A 41 4.43 3.13 8.72
C HIS A 41 5.00 2.12 9.74
N HIS A 42 6.07 2.49 10.44
CA HIS A 42 6.53 1.72 11.59
C HIS A 42 5.44 1.68 12.69
N ASN A 43 5.48 0.70 13.57
CA ASN A 43 4.40 0.43 14.54
C ASN A 43 3.05 0.22 13.84
N GLU A 44 3.02 -0.70 12.92
CA GLU A 44 1.87 -1.00 12.08
C GLU A 44 0.61 -1.24 12.93
N ASP A 45 -0.47 -0.58 12.53
CA ASP A 45 -1.82 -0.83 13.04
C ASP A 45 -2.63 -1.71 12.07
N PHE A 46 -3.87 -2.01 12.43
CA PHE A 46 -4.72 -2.85 11.58
C PHE A 46 -5.07 -2.21 10.23
N ASP A 47 -5.18 -0.88 10.18
CA ASP A 47 -5.42 -0.18 8.92
C ASP A 47 -4.23 -0.30 7.97
N CYS A 48 -3.04 -0.07 8.47
CA CYS A 48 -1.80 -0.25 7.73
C CYS A 48 -1.64 -1.69 7.21
N PHE A 49 -1.87 -2.66 8.08
CA PHE A 49 -1.78 -4.08 7.72
C PHE A 49 -2.84 -4.49 6.71
N GLY A 50 -4.09 -4.07 6.90
CA GLY A 50 -5.19 -4.35 5.98
C GLY A 50 -4.95 -3.74 4.60
N ALA A 51 -4.48 -2.51 4.53
CA ALA A 51 -4.08 -1.88 3.27
C ALA A 51 -2.95 -2.64 2.57
N SER A 52 -1.95 -3.08 3.33
CA SER A 52 -0.84 -3.89 2.80
C SER A 52 -1.32 -5.23 2.22
N MET A 53 -2.23 -5.91 2.90
CA MET A 53 -2.83 -7.16 2.41
C MET A 53 -3.65 -6.95 1.13
N GLY A 54 -4.38 -5.85 1.03
CA GLY A 54 -5.12 -5.49 -0.18
C GLY A 54 -4.20 -5.28 -1.38
N VAL A 55 -3.10 -4.56 -1.21
CA VAL A 55 -2.09 -4.38 -2.26
C VAL A 55 -1.45 -5.71 -2.65
N ALA A 56 -1.12 -6.54 -1.67
CA ALA A 56 -0.57 -7.87 -1.92
C ALA A 56 -1.52 -8.75 -2.74
N LYS A 57 -2.81 -8.70 -2.44
CA LYS A 57 -3.84 -9.39 -3.24
C LYS A 57 -3.84 -8.90 -4.69
N MET A 58 -3.78 -7.60 -4.90
CA MET A 58 -3.71 -7.03 -6.26
C MET A 58 -2.49 -7.53 -7.02
N ALA A 59 -1.31 -7.52 -6.41
CA ALA A 59 -0.08 -8.01 -7.02
C ALA A 59 -0.17 -9.50 -7.39
N ARG A 60 -0.75 -10.32 -6.51
CA ARG A 60 -0.94 -11.76 -6.76
C ARG A 60 -1.92 -12.03 -7.89
N GLN A 61 -3.00 -11.26 -7.99
CA GLN A 61 -3.94 -11.35 -9.11
C GLN A 61 -3.24 -11.08 -10.46
N LEU A 62 -2.20 -10.27 -10.47
CA LEU A 62 -1.36 -9.99 -11.64
C LEU A 62 -0.23 -11.00 -11.82
N GLY A 63 -0.15 -12.03 -10.98
CA GLY A 63 0.89 -13.05 -11.03
C GLY A 63 2.26 -12.56 -10.58
N LYS A 64 2.34 -11.49 -9.80
CA LYS A 64 3.60 -10.91 -9.34
C LYS A 64 4.00 -11.43 -7.96
N PRO A 65 5.28 -11.78 -7.75
CA PRO A 65 5.81 -12.00 -6.41
C PRO A 65 5.62 -10.76 -5.56
N VAL A 66 5.14 -10.92 -4.33
CA VAL A 66 4.90 -9.80 -3.41
C VAL A 66 5.40 -10.13 -2.01
N LYS A 67 5.99 -9.15 -1.36
CA LYS A 67 6.38 -9.19 0.05
C LYS A 67 5.80 -7.99 0.78
N ILE A 68 5.19 -8.25 1.95
CA ILE A 68 4.80 -7.23 2.90
C ILE A 68 5.92 -7.08 3.91
N VAL A 69 6.48 -5.88 4.00
CA VAL A 69 7.59 -5.59 4.91
C VAL A 69 7.04 -4.96 6.18
N LEU A 70 7.25 -5.62 7.31
CA LEU A 70 6.83 -5.16 8.62
C LEU A 70 8.05 -4.70 9.44
N SER A 71 7.86 -3.69 10.27
CA SER A 71 8.80 -3.27 11.31
C SER A 71 8.58 -4.09 12.59
N ASP A 72 8.80 -3.50 13.75
CA ASP A 72 8.47 -4.13 15.03
C ASP A 72 6.97 -4.30 15.19
N MET A 73 6.55 -5.49 15.59
CA MET A 73 5.14 -5.86 15.63
C MET A 73 4.43 -5.40 16.88
N ASN A 74 3.25 -4.85 16.67
CA ASN A 74 2.25 -4.84 17.70
C ASN A 74 1.70 -6.29 17.92
N GLU A 75 1.35 -6.63 19.14
CA GLU A 75 0.89 -8.00 19.49
C GLU A 75 -0.31 -8.48 18.68
N GLY A 76 -1.23 -7.57 18.32
CA GLY A 76 -2.41 -7.90 17.52
C GLY A 76 -2.02 -8.35 16.11
N ILE A 77 -1.07 -7.66 15.48
CA ILE A 77 -0.57 -8.01 14.15
C ILE A 77 0.24 -9.30 14.19
N GLY A 78 1.01 -9.54 15.26
CA GLY A 78 1.71 -10.79 15.47
C GLY A 78 0.80 -12.02 15.46
N LYS A 79 -0.39 -11.92 16.05
CA LYS A 79 -1.40 -12.98 16.01
C LYS A 79 -1.90 -13.25 14.59
N PHE A 80 -2.11 -12.21 13.79
CA PHE A 80 -2.48 -12.35 12.38
C PHE A 80 -1.37 -12.97 11.56
N GLU A 81 -0.13 -12.58 11.81
CA GLU A 81 1.03 -13.20 11.14
C GLU A 81 1.09 -14.70 11.40
N ASP A 82 0.88 -15.13 12.65
CA ASP A 82 0.86 -16.53 13.01
C ASP A 82 -0.25 -17.31 12.25
N ILE A 83 -1.44 -16.71 12.13
CA ILE A 83 -2.52 -17.29 11.34
C ILE A 83 -2.13 -17.41 9.86
N LEU A 84 -1.46 -16.40 9.31
CA LEU A 84 -1.04 -16.40 7.91
C LEU A 84 0.06 -17.43 7.63
N LYS A 85 0.94 -17.71 8.60
CA LYS A 85 1.97 -18.75 8.47
C LYS A 85 1.39 -20.16 8.28
N ASP A 86 0.22 -20.41 8.84
CA ASP A 86 -0.50 -21.68 8.68
C ASP A 86 -1.22 -21.79 7.33
N ASN A 87 -1.31 -20.70 6.58
CA ASN A 87 -1.96 -20.66 5.27
C ASN A 87 -0.90 -20.77 4.17
N GLU A 88 -0.97 -21.84 3.36
CA GLU A 88 -0.03 -22.07 2.26
C GLU A 88 0.09 -20.92 1.27
N GLU A 89 -1.00 -20.20 1.08
CA GLU A 89 -1.06 -19.08 0.15
C GLU A 89 -0.31 -17.84 0.66
N TYR A 90 -0.27 -17.62 1.98
CA TYR A 90 0.23 -16.37 2.57
C TYR A 90 1.47 -16.53 3.45
N ARG A 91 1.93 -17.77 3.74
CA ARG A 91 3.02 -18.02 4.69
C ARG A 91 4.32 -17.28 4.38
N ASP A 92 4.62 -17.08 3.10
CA ASP A 92 5.87 -16.48 2.63
C ASP A 92 5.74 -15.01 2.22
N ILE A 93 4.57 -14.39 2.48
CA ILE A 93 4.30 -13.03 2.03
C ILE A 93 4.92 -11.98 2.96
N ILE A 94 5.09 -12.30 4.24
CA ILE A 94 5.58 -11.36 5.25
C ILE A 94 7.08 -11.49 5.43
N VAL A 95 7.77 -10.35 5.44
CA VAL A 95 9.20 -10.22 5.74
C VAL A 95 9.37 -9.11 6.76
N HIS A 96 10.18 -9.34 7.80
CA HIS A 96 10.52 -8.29 8.75
C HIS A 96 11.64 -7.42 8.20
N ALA A 97 11.58 -6.11 8.50
CA ALA A 97 12.55 -5.14 8.00
C ALA A 97 14.00 -5.52 8.29
N ASP A 98 14.26 -6.12 9.47
CA ASP A 98 15.60 -6.55 9.88
C ASP A 98 16.11 -7.77 9.09
N ASP A 99 15.22 -8.54 8.49
CA ASP A 99 15.53 -9.74 7.71
C ASP A 99 15.63 -9.46 6.19
N LEU A 100 15.50 -8.21 5.78
CA LEU A 100 15.67 -7.80 4.39
C LEU A 100 17.14 -7.89 3.95
N ALA A 101 17.60 -9.10 3.66
CA ALA A 101 18.84 -9.31 2.93
C ALA A 101 18.59 -9.03 1.45
N GLY A 102 19.10 -7.95 0.96
CA GLY A 102 19.11 -7.49 -0.42
C GLY A 102 18.03 -8.04 -1.38
N THR A 103 17.34 -7.18 -2.09
CA THR A 103 16.40 -7.66 -3.11
C THR A 103 17.18 -8.24 -4.27
N THR A 104 16.79 -9.43 -4.73
CA THR A 104 17.31 -10.05 -5.96
C THR A 104 16.53 -9.59 -7.19
N ALA A 105 15.44 -8.86 -7.01
CA ALA A 105 14.63 -8.32 -8.08
C ALA A 105 15.38 -7.23 -8.86
N LEU A 106 15.33 -7.29 -10.20
CA LEU A 106 16.01 -6.33 -11.08
C LEU A 106 15.21 -5.04 -11.25
N ASN A 107 13.88 -5.13 -11.25
CA ASN A 107 12.98 -4.01 -11.46
C ASN A 107 11.77 -4.08 -10.52
N PRO A 108 12.00 -3.95 -9.20
CA PRO A 108 10.91 -3.99 -8.23
C PRO A 108 10.12 -2.68 -8.21
N VAL A 109 8.87 -2.75 -7.72
CA VAL A 109 8.07 -1.59 -7.34
C VAL A 109 7.79 -1.65 -5.84
N LEU A 110 7.85 -0.50 -5.19
CA LEU A 110 7.52 -0.34 -3.78
C LEU A 110 6.19 0.40 -3.65
N VAL A 111 5.26 -0.19 -2.94
CA VAL A 111 3.99 0.47 -2.58
C VAL A 111 4.04 0.84 -1.11
N VAL A 112 3.93 2.12 -0.82
CA VAL A 112 3.86 2.65 0.54
C VAL A 112 2.42 2.97 0.86
N VAL A 113 1.89 2.37 1.91
CA VAL A 113 0.50 2.54 2.34
C VAL A 113 0.41 3.17 3.72
N ASP A 114 -0.66 3.91 3.97
CA ASP A 114 -1.00 4.52 5.26
C ASP A 114 0.02 5.53 5.80
N THR A 115 0.96 5.94 4.98
CA THR A 115 1.86 7.07 5.22
C THR A 115 2.46 7.58 3.90
N HIS A 116 2.87 8.81 3.87
CA HIS A 116 3.63 9.42 2.78
C HIS A 116 4.92 10.08 3.29
N ILE A 117 5.21 9.91 4.57
CA ILE A 117 6.32 10.57 5.26
C ILE A 117 7.53 9.62 5.32
N PRO A 118 8.68 10.00 4.73
CA PRO A 118 9.82 9.10 4.57
C PRO A 118 10.36 8.49 5.87
N HIS A 119 10.39 9.27 6.95
CA HIS A 119 10.96 8.80 8.23
C HIS A 119 9.97 7.95 9.06
N LEU A 120 8.71 7.83 8.62
CA LEU A 120 7.71 7.02 9.30
C LEU A 120 7.54 5.62 8.72
N VAL A 121 8.14 5.32 7.58
CA VAL A 121 7.96 4.02 6.92
C VAL A 121 8.61 2.88 7.70
N ALA A 122 8.12 1.66 7.50
CA ALA A 122 8.60 0.46 8.17
C ALA A 122 10.07 0.15 7.89
N ALA A 123 10.52 0.36 6.67
CA ALA A 123 11.88 0.09 6.22
C ALA A 123 12.43 1.24 5.36
N PRO A 124 12.97 2.31 5.97
CA PRO A 124 13.46 3.47 5.23
C PRO A 124 14.52 3.14 4.17
N ALA A 125 15.34 2.12 4.41
CA ALA A 125 16.36 1.67 3.46
C ALA A 125 15.77 1.25 2.09
N LEU A 126 14.53 0.78 2.04
CA LEU A 126 13.88 0.43 0.79
C LEU A 126 13.60 1.63 -0.10
N LEU A 127 13.35 2.81 0.47
CA LEU A 127 13.17 4.05 -0.29
C LEU A 127 14.43 4.44 -1.06
N GLU A 128 15.60 4.08 -0.55
CA GLU A 128 16.88 4.33 -1.22
C GLU A 128 17.20 3.29 -2.29
N ARG A 129 16.72 2.07 -2.12
CA ARG A 129 17.01 0.93 -3.00
C ARG A 129 16.04 0.79 -4.16
N ILE A 130 14.76 1.13 -3.95
CA ILE A 130 13.69 0.98 -4.94
C ILE A 130 13.22 2.37 -5.37
N PRO A 131 13.62 2.84 -6.56
CA PRO A 131 13.25 4.17 -7.04
C PRO A 131 11.80 4.29 -7.52
N ARG A 132 11.17 3.18 -7.88
CA ARG A 132 9.79 3.13 -8.39
C ARG A 132 8.82 2.97 -7.23
N VAL A 133 8.25 4.07 -6.76
CA VAL A 133 7.40 4.12 -5.55
C VAL A 133 5.99 4.58 -5.89
N ILE A 134 5.00 3.86 -5.36
CA ILE A 134 3.59 4.24 -5.34
C ILE A 134 3.22 4.58 -3.90
N VAL A 135 2.51 5.68 -3.69
CA VAL A 135 2.03 6.10 -2.36
C VAL A 135 0.51 6.08 -2.33
N ILE A 136 -0.07 5.37 -1.35
CA ILE A 136 -1.51 5.32 -1.09
C ILE A 136 -1.76 5.66 0.37
N ASP A 137 -2.38 6.80 0.63
CA ASP A 137 -2.59 7.30 2.00
C ASP A 137 -3.89 8.09 2.13
N HIS A 138 -4.46 8.14 3.32
CA HIS A 138 -5.64 8.95 3.64
C HIS A 138 -5.34 10.13 4.55
N HIS A 139 -4.10 10.28 5.01
CA HIS A 139 -3.71 11.40 5.85
C HIS A 139 -3.57 12.70 5.04
N ARG A 140 -3.73 13.83 5.68
CA ARG A 140 -3.48 15.13 5.05
C ARG A 140 -2.03 15.25 4.64
N ARG A 141 -1.81 15.82 3.46
CA ARG A 141 -0.48 15.97 2.89
C ARG A 141 0.44 16.79 3.80
N SER A 142 1.61 16.24 4.12
CA SER A 142 2.68 16.88 4.88
C SER A 142 3.70 17.54 3.94
N GLU A 143 4.50 18.48 4.47
CA GLU A 143 5.66 19.02 3.77
C GLU A 143 6.75 17.97 3.55
N HIS A 144 6.88 17.02 4.48
CA HIS A 144 7.81 15.90 4.39
C HIS A 144 7.17 14.78 3.58
N PHE A 145 7.50 14.69 2.31
CA PHE A 145 6.93 13.73 1.38
C PHE A 145 8.01 12.85 0.76
N ILE A 146 7.67 11.57 0.49
CA ILE A 146 8.52 10.67 -0.27
C ILE A 146 8.89 11.33 -1.60
N LYS A 147 10.19 11.32 -1.94
CA LYS A 147 10.71 12.00 -3.14
C LYS A 147 10.42 11.22 -4.41
N ASN A 148 9.99 11.94 -5.45
CA ASN A 148 9.83 11.43 -6.81
C ASN A 148 8.98 10.14 -6.92
N PRO A 149 7.79 10.05 -6.29
CA PRO A 149 6.94 8.89 -6.47
C PRO A 149 6.43 8.82 -7.92
N LEU A 150 6.27 7.59 -8.44
CA LEU A 150 5.66 7.38 -9.75
C LEU A 150 4.16 7.72 -9.76
N LEU A 151 3.48 7.45 -8.64
CA LEU A 151 2.07 7.67 -8.49
C LEU A 151 1.76 7.96 -7.02
N VAL A 152 0.88 8.94 -6.80
CA VAL A 152 0.39 9.33 -5.49
C VAL A 152 -1.13 9.29 -5.48
N TYR A 153 -1.70 8.50 -4.59
CA TYR A 153 -3.13 8.48 -4.33
C TYR A 153 -3.38 8.82 -2.87
N ILE A 154 -3.69 10.08 -2.63
CA ILE A 154 -4.02 10.60 -1.30
C ILE A 154 -5.46 11.08 -1.31
N GLU A 155 -6.28 10.53 -0.41
CA GLU A 155 -7.69 10.88 -0.27
C GLU A 155 -8.05 11.11 1.20
N PRO A 156 -7.88 12.34 1.72
CA PRO A 156 -8.18 12.64 3.13
C PRO A 156 -9.66 12.48 3.51
N ALA A 157 -10.56 12.45 2.53
CA ALA A 157 -11.98 12.21 2.75
C ALA A 157 -12.30 10.75 3.05
N SER A 158 -11.39 9.81 2.75
CA SER A 158 -11.56 8.40 3.11
C SER A 158 -11.34 8.18 4.60
N SER A 159 -12.08 7.25 5.18
CA SER A 159 -11.98 6.92 6.60
C SER A 159 -10.70 6.14 6.95
N SER A 160 -10.11 5.44 5.97
CA SER A 160 -8.92 4.60 6.17
C SER A 160 -8.20 4.30 4.86
N SER A 161 -6.93 3.93 4.97
CA SER A 161 -6.14 3.45 3.83
C SER A 161 -6.60 2.07 3.35
N SER A 162 -7.11 1.22 4.24
CA SER A 162 -7.73 -0.06 3.87
C SER A 162 -8.95 0.13 2.98
N GLU A 163 -9.78 1.13 3.27
CA GLU A 163 -10.93 1.49 2.43
C GLU A 163 -10.47 1.93 1.04
N LEU A 164 -9.47 2.82 0.95
CA LEU A 164 -8.90 3.26 -0.32
C LEU A 164 -8.41 2.10 -1.17
N VAL A 165 -7.64 1.18 -0.58
CA VAL A 165 -7.11 0.01 -1.29
C VAL A 165 -8.25 -0.92 -1.74
N THR A 166 -9.26 -1.10 -0.91
CA THR A 166 -10.44 -1.92 -1.26
C THR A 166 -11.14 -1.38 -2.52
N GLU A 167 -11.25 -0.07 -2.66
CA GLU A 167 -11.83 0.56 -3.85
C GLU A 167 -10.99 0.34 -5.12
N LEU A 168 -9.68 0.07 -4.98
CA LEU A 168 -8.78 -0.18 -6.09
C LEU A 168 -8.81 -1.64 -6.58
N LEU A 169 -9.35 -2.55 -5.78
CA LEU A 169 -9.47 -3.97 -6.11
C LEU A 169 -10.66 -4.22 -7.04
#